data_ed74b93ed0609c6be5bc718edd01e387
#
_entry.id   ed74b93ed0609c6be5bc718edd01e387
#
_cell.length_a   1.000
_cell.length_b   1.000
_cell.length_c   1.000
_cell.angle_alpha   90.00
_cell.angle_beta   90.00
_cell.angle_gamma   90.00
#
_symmetry.space_group_name_H-M   'P 1'
#
loop_
_entity.id
_entity.type
_entity.pdbx_description
1 polymer ?
#
loop_
_entity_poly.entity_id
_entity_poly.type
_entity_poly.pdbx_seq_one_letter_code
_entity_poly.pdbx_strand_id
1 'polypeptide(L)'
;HRQAADAFVVAAGGVETPRLLLLSDSDRYPDGLANGSGHVGEFFMDHLFAGAGGTLDEETRQNHVGFYTSACDQFYDEADESQAPFKLEFFNYAGPSPVEMALTGDDWGDALLDRLRDGYGNHVAMGGLVEQLPDAESRVTLADDRTDDRGNPVPRVEWSVGDRALDTIERANEIQVSILEELGADVEWVAGPDATGPAYHHMGTTRMSADSEAGVVDADCRTHDLENCWIASSSVFPTAGAMNPTLTIAALALRAAEDVRDAL
;
A
#
# COMPACT_ATOMS: atom_id res chain seq x y z
N HIS A 1 -10.08 -8.56 29.73
CA HIS A 1 -11.33 -9.29 29.50
C HIS A 1 -11.02 -10.55 28.69
N ARG A 2 -11.75 -11.63 28.93
CA ARG A 2 -11.69 -12.84 28.12
C ARG A 2 -13.01 -13.00 27.37
N GLN A 3 -12.92 -13.31 26.06
CA GLN A 3 -14.05 -13.64 25.22
C GLN A 3 -13.82 -15.02 24.60
N ALA A 4 -14.75 -15.95 24.84
CA ALA A 4 -14.77 -17.22 24.14
C ALA A 4 -15.55 -17.08 22.83
N ALA A 5 -15.07 -17.73 21.77
CA ALA A 5 -15.74 -17.82 20.47
C ALA A 5 -15.37 -19.15 19.81
N ASP A 6 -16.23 -19.63 18.94
CA ASP A 6 -16.00 -20.85 18.15
C ASP A 6 -15.07 -20.57 16.98
N ALA A 7 -15.11 -19.35 16.41
CA ALA A 7 -14.25 -18.88 15.34
C ALA A 7 -13.68 -17.49 15.64
N PHE A 8 -12.46 -17.23 15.20
CA PHE A 8 -11.76 -15.94 15.29
C PHE A 8 -11.37 -15.47 13.89
N VAL A 9 -11.66 -14.21 13.57
CA VAL A 9 -11.25 -13.58 12.32
C VAL A 9 -10.39 -12.36 12.66
N VAL A 10 -9.13 -12.38 12.25
CA VAL A 10 -8.20 -11.27 12.42
C VAL A 10 -8.23 -10.39 11.15
N ALA A 11 -8.60 -9.13 11.28
CA ALA A 11 -8.77 -8.17 10.18
C ALA A 11 -8.08 -6.84 10.50
N ALA A 12 -6.80 -6.88 10.88
CA ALA A 12 -6.06 -5.72 11.39
C ALA A 12 -5.02 -5.15 10.38
N GLY A 13 -5.09 -5.57 9.10
CA GLY A 13 -4.19 -5.08 8.04
C GLY A 13 -2.79 -5.70 8.08
N GLY A 14 -1.90 -5.19 7.22
CA GLY A 14 -0.57 -5.78 7.00
C GLY A 14 0.47 -5.50 8.10
N VAL A 15 0.20 -4.60 9.04
CA VAL A 15 1.13 -4.27 10.14
C VAL A 15 0.60 -4.74 11.49
N GLU A 16 -0.64 -4.45 11.82
CA GLU A 16 -1.19 -4.80 13.13
C GLU A 16 -1.62 -6.27 13.23
N THR A 17 -1.91 -6.95 12.10
CA THR A 17 -2.16 -8.41 12.12
C THR A 17 -0.94 -9.19 12.62
N PRO A 18 0.25 -9.08 12.00
CA PRO A 18 1.44 -9.78 12.50
C PRO A 18 1.83 -9.31 13.91
N ARG A 19 1.70 -8.01 14.22
CA ARG A 19 1.95 -7.54 15.59
C ARG A 19 1.07 -8.24 16.62
N LEU A 20 -0.24 -8.36 16.36
CA LEU A 20 -1.18 -9.05 17.25
C LEU A 20 -0.80 -10.52 17.44
N LEU A 21 -0.44 -11.21 16.37
CA LEU A 21 -0.04 -12.62 16.44
C LEU A 21 1.27 -12.80 17.21
N LEU A 22 2.29 -11.96 16.96
CA LEU A 22 3.56 -11.99 17.68
C LEU A 22 3.42 -11.65 19.17
N LEU A 23 2.51 -10.72 19.55
CA LEU A 23 2.19 -10.40 20.94
C LEU A 23 1.35 -11.49 21.64
N SER A 24 0.83 -12.45 20.90
CA SER A 24 -0.02 -13.53 21.41
C SER A 24 0.81 -14.79 21.70
N ASP A 25 1.98 -14.59 22.33
CA ASP A 25 2.87 -15.67 22.76
C ASP A 25 2.33 -16.41 23.98
N SER A 26 2.75 -17.66 24.15
CA SER A 26 2.42 -18.51 25.30
C SER A 26 3.39 -19.69 25.36
N ASP A 27 3.32 -20.49 26.44
CA ASP A 27 4.11 -21.73 26.55
C ASP A 27 3.89 -22.69 25.37
N ARG A 28 2.72 -22.65 24.73
CA ARG A 28 2.39 -23.47 23.57
C ARG A 28 2.85 -22.84 22.26
N TYR A 29 2.90 -21.52 22.20
CA TYR A 29 3.27 -20.72 21.01
C TYR A 29 4.32 -19.67 21.43
N PRO A 30 5.57 -20.09 21.69
CA PRO A 30 6.58 -19.20 22.27
C PRO A 30 7.01 -18.08 21.33
N ASP A 31 6.88 -18.29 20.02
CA ASP A 31 7.27 -17.32 18.98
C ASP A 31 6.07 -16.55 18.41
N GLY A 32 4.93 -16.57 19.12
CA GLY A 32 3.67 -15.95 18.69
C GLY A 32 2.66 -16.94 18.15
N LEU A 33 1.41 -16.52 18.10
CA LEU A 33 0.28 -17.34 17.63
C LEU A 33 0.34 -17.46 16.10
N ALA A 34 0.00 -18.64 15.57
CA ALA A 34 0.03 -18.99 14.13
C ALA A 34 1.42 -18.82 13.47
N ASN A 35 2.50 -18.89 14.25
CA ASN A 35 3.87 -18.69 13.79
C ASN A 35 4.72 -19.96 13.78
N GLY A 36 4.10 -21.13 13.55
CA GLY A 36 4.81 -22.39 13.45
C GLY A 36 5.78 -22.47 12.27
N SER A 37 5.51 -21.75 11.18
CA SER A 37 6.40 -21.60 10.04
C SER A 37 7.54 -20.60 10.27
N GLY A 38 7.44 -19.70 11.25
CA GLY A 38 8.35 -18.56 11.45
C GLY A 38 8.09 -17.34 10.54
N HIS A 39 7.05 -17.40 9.69
CA HIS A 39 6.81 -16.37 8.67
C HIS A 39 5.84 -15.26 9.09
N VAL A 40 5.34 -15.25 10.32
CA VAL A 40 4.52 -14.13 10.80
C VAL A 40 5.38 -12.87 10.89
N GLY A 41 4.99 -11.86 10.11
CA GLY A 41 5.70 -10.58 9.98
C GLY A 41 6.68 -10.52 8.82
N GLU A 42 7.15 -11.62 8.26
CA GLU A 42 8.05 -11.63 7.10
C GLU A 42 7.32 -11.28 5.79
N PHE A 43 8.10 -10.97 4.74
CA PHE A 43 7.62 -10.64 3.40
C PHE A 43 6.72 -9.40 3.36
N PHE A 44 6.98 -8.42 4.21
CA PHE A 44 6.29 -7.14 4.14
C PHE A 44 6.49 -6.50 2.77
N MET A 45 5.38 -6.15 2.14
CA MET A 45 5.35 -5.45 0.85
C MET A 45 4.46 -4.21 0.96
N ASP A 46 4.81 -3.19 0.17
CA ASP A 46 3.92 -2.09 -0.17
C ASP A 46 4.06 -1.81 -1.67
N HIS A 47 3.14 -1.10 -2.27
CA HIS A 47 3.40 -0.52 -3.58
C HIS A 47 4.33 0.68 -3.44
N LEU A 48 5.21 0.83 -4.42
CA LEU A 48 6.05 2.01 -4.54
C LEU A 48 5.34 3.04 -5.41
N PHE A 49 5.56 4.30 -5.07
CA PHE A 49 4.93 5.40 -5.78
C PHE A 49 5.90 6.02 -6.79
N ALA A 50 5.49 6.08 -8.05
CA ALA A 50 6.06 6.93 -9.08
C ALA A 50 5.11 8.09 -9.34
N GLY A 51 5.61 9.29 -9.62
CA GLY A 51 4.73 10.43 -9.87
C GLY A 51 5.40 11.58 -10.59
N ALA A 52 4.61 12.30 -11.38
CA ALA A 52 5.01 13.55 -12.02
C ALA A 52 3.82 14.50 -12.11
N GLY A 53 4.10 15.79 -12.15
CA GLY A 53 3.07 16.80 -12.31
C GLY A 53 3.61 18.17 -12.67
N GLY A 54 2.69 19.06 -13.02
CA GLY A 54 3.00 20.41 -13.48
C GLY A 54 1.73 21.19 -13.76
N THR A 55 1.82 22.16 -14.65
CA THR A 55 0.73 23.06 -15.00
C THR A 55 0.44 23.05 -16.51
N LEU A 56 -0.80 23.33 -16.84
CA LEU A 56 -1.27 23.57 -18.23
C LEU A 56 -1.67 25.05 -18.40
N ASP A 57 -1.57 25.56 -19.62
CA ASP A 57 -2.11 26.89 -19.96
C ASP A 57 -3.65 26.93 -19.94
N GLU A 58 -4.30 25.74 -20.01
CA GLU A 58 -5.74 25.58 -20.00
C GLU A 58 -6.26 25.20 -18.61
N GLU A 59 -7.52 25.57 -18.33
CA GLU A 59 -8.18 25.19 -17.10
C GLU A 59 -8.37 23.66 -17.03
N THR A 60 -7.93 23.07 -15.93
CA THR A 60 -8.09 21.66 -15.58
C THR A 60 -9.23 21.51 -14.55
N ARG A 61 -9.61 20.26 -14.30
CA ARG A 61 -10.52 19.93 -13.20
C ARG A 61 -9.76 19.62 -11.90
N GLN A 62 -8.80 20.48 -11.57
CA GLN A 62 -7.99 20.35 -10.37
C GLN A 62 -8.88 20.14 -9.12
N ASN A 63 -8.49 19.18 -8.27
CA ASN A 63 -9.23 18.82 -7.05
C ASN A 63 -10.70 18.43 -7.29
N HIS A 64 -10.98 17.79 -8.42
CA HIS A 64 -12.30 17.21 -8.68
C HIS A 64 -12.61 16.04 -7.74
N VAL A 65 -13.87 15.61 -7.69
CA VAL A 65 -14.32 14.53 -6.81
C VAL A 65 -13.72 13.18 -7.23
N GLY A 66 -13.22 12.43 -6.26
CA GLY A 66 -12.58 11.12 -6.43
C GLY A 66 -11.06 11.19 -6.48
N PHE A 67 -10.42 10.03 -6.41
CA PHE A 67 -8.96 9.93 -6.37
C PHE A 67 -8.36 10.11 -7.76
N TYR A 68 -8.86 9.37 -8.74
CA TYR A 68 -8.49 9.48 -10.15
C TYR A 68 -9.70 9.18 -11.04
N THR A 69 -9.66 9.66 -12.30
CA THR A 69 -10.71 9.42 -13.31
C THR A 69 -10.27 8.51 -14.44
N SER A 70 -8.98 8.36 -14.66
CA SER A 70 -8.43 7.48 -15.68
C SER A 70 -7.18 6.77 -15.16
N ALA A 71 -6.99 5.54 -15.63
CA ALA A 71 -5.83 4.72 -15.35
C ALA A 71 -5.34 4.04 -16.63
N CYS A 72 -4.06 3.71 -16.67
CA CYS A 72 -3.45 2.89 -17.71
C CYS A 72 -2.91 1.63 -17.04
N ASP A 73 -3.54 0.49 -17.37
CA ASP A 73 -3.20 -0.80 -16.79
C ASP A 73 -2.39 -1.68 -17.78
N GLN A 74 -1.95 -1.14 -18.92
CA GLN A 74 -1.25 -1.94 -19.94
C GLN A 74 0.08 -2.53 -19.47
N PHE A 75 0.71 -1.94 -18.45
CA PHE A 75 2.01 -2.36 -17.92
C PHE A 75 1.94 -3.40 -16.80
N TYR A 76 0.75 -3.87 -16.44
CA TYR A 76 0.61 -4.82 -15.33
C TYR A 76 1.09 -6.24 -15.67
N ASP A 77 1.16 -6.59 -16.95
CA ASP A 77 1.53 -7.92 -17.46
C ASP A 77 2.82 -7.88 -18.32
N GLU A 78 3.46 -6.73 -18.42
CA GLU A 78 4.72 -6.55 -19.16
C GLU A 78 5.97 -6.82 -18.31
N ALA A 79 5.81 -7.57 -17.21
CA ALA A 79 6.91 -7.86 -16.31
C ALA A 79 7.94 -8.79 -16.94
N ASP A 80 9.21 -8.42 -16.83
CA ASP A 80 10.35 -9.28 -17.14
C ASP A 80 11.37 -9.26 -15.97
N GLU A 81 12.55 -9.85 -16.16
CA GLU A 81 13.59 -9.87 -15.13
C GLU A 81 14.10 -8.47 -14.74
N SER A 82 13.98 -7.49 -15.63
CA SER A 82 14.47 -6.11 -15.44
C SER A 82 13.37 -5.13 -14.97
N GLN A 83 12.10 -5.49 -15.12
CA GLN A 83 10.99 -4.59 -14.89
C GLN A 83 9.86 -5.24 -14.08
N ALA A 84 9.42 -4.56 -13.03
CA ALA A 84 8.24 -4.93 -12.28
C ALA A 84 6.95 -4.50 -12.99
N PRO A 85 5.81 -5.16 -12.74
CA PRO A 85 4.51 -4.64 -13.12
C PRO A 85 4.26 -3.27 -12.51
N PHE A 86 3.62 -2.38 -13.28
CA PHE A 86 3.17 -1.10 -12.76
C PHE A 86 1.89 -0.63 -13.45
N LYS A 87 1.24 0.33 -12.82
CA LYS A 87 0.02 0.97 -13.29
C LYS A 87 0.18 2.48 -13.20
N LEU A 88 -0.44 3.23 -14.11
CA LEU A 88 -0.47 4.68 -14.09
C LEU A 88 -1.88 5.19 -13.80
N GLU A 89 -1.98 6.28 -13.04
CA GLU A 89 -3.23 6.93 -12.64
C GLU A 89 -3.15 8.43 -12.94
N PHE A 90 -4.19 8.98 -13.56
CA PHE A 90 -4.33 10.42 -13.74
C PHE A 90 -5.16 11.00 -12.60
N PHE A 91 -4.53 11.76 -11.73
CA PHE A 91 -5.14 12.21 -10.48
C PHE A 91 -6.18 13.30 -10.68
N ASN A 92 -7.24 13.25 -9.88
CA ASN A 92 -8.23 14.31 -9.77
C ASN A 92 -7.80 15.44 -8.84
N TYR A 93 -6.75 15.22 -8.05
CA TYR A 93 -6.14 16.24 -7.21
C TYR A 93 -4.72 16.52 -7.68
N ALA A 94 -4.39 17.77 -7.85
CA ALA A 94 -3.08 18.23 -8.26
C ALA A 94 -2.84 19.63 -7.72
N GLY A 95 -1.60 19.96 -7.39
CA GLY A 95 -1.25 21.28 -6.87
C GLY A 95 -1.94 21.66 -5.55
N PRO A 96 -1.72 22.88 -5.08
CA PRO A 96 -2.26 23.35 -3.80
C PRO A 96 -3.78 23.58 -3.86
N SER A 97 -4.46 23.34 -2.75
CA SER A 97 -5.85 23.74 -2.59
C SER A 97 -5.98 25.28 -2.44
N PRO A 98 -7.15 25.89 -2.73
CA PRO A 98 -7.33 27.32 -2.49
C PRO A 98 -7.07 27.75 -1.04
N VAL A 99 -7.36 26.87 -0.07
CA VAL A 99 -7.08 27.12 1.35
C VAL A 99 -5.58 27.13 1.61
N GLU A 100 -4.87 26.17 1.06
CA GLU A 100 -3.39 26.08 1.16
C GLU A 100 -2.74 27.30 0.51
N MET A 101 -3.17 27.69 -0.69
CA MET A 101 -2.72 28.90 -1.35
C MET A 101 -2.95 30.15 -0.49
N ALA A 102 -4.10 30.24 0.19
CA ALA A 102 -4.41 31.38 1.05
C ALA A 102 -3.56 31.41 2.34
N LEU A 103 -3.13 30.24 2.85
CA LEU A 103 -2.38 30.13 4.10
C LEU A 103 -0.86 30.17 3.91
N THR A 104 -0.35 29.90 2.72
CA THR A 104 1.09 29.78 2.43
C THR A 104 1.72 31.03 1.83
N GLY A 105 0.93 32.07 1.47
CA GLY A 105 1.41 33.33 0.90
C GLY A 105 1.23 34.51 1.85
N ASP A 106 1.93 35.59 1.53
CA ASP A 106 1.84 36.87 2.25
C ASP A 106 0.76 37.78 1.68
N ASP A 107 0.09 37.39 0.60
CA ASP A 107 -0.93 38.16 -0.08
C ASP A 107 -2.24 38.19 0.72
N TRP A 108 -2.95 39.31 0.63
CA TRP A 108 -4.29 39.50 1.19
C TRP A 108 -5.15 40.42 0.33
N GLY A 109 -6.47 40.37 0.52
CA GLY A 109 -7.41 41.19 -0.27
C GLY A 109 -7.40 40.83 -1.76
N ASP A 110 -7.39 41.83 -2.63
CA ASP A 110 -7.47 41.63 -4.08
C ASP A 110 -6.26 40.86 -4.63
N ALA A 111 -5.06 41.08 -4.10
CA ALA A 111 -3.86 40.32 -4.51
C ALA A 111 -3.98 38.84 -4.25
N LEU A 112 -4.56 38.43 -3.12
CA LEU A 112 -4.84 37.00 -2.84
C LEU A 112 -5.89 36.45 -3.81
N LEU A 113 -6.94 37.19 -4.11
CA LEU A 113 -7.99 36.77 -5.05
C LEU A 113 -7.45 36.63 -6.47
N ASP A 114 -6.57 37.51 -6.90
CA ASP A 114 -5.90 37.41 -8.19
C ASP A 114 -4.98 36.19 -8.24
N ARG A 115 -4.17 35.97 -7.20
CA ARG A 115 -3.32 34.75 -7.09
C ARG A 115 -4.14 33.46 -7.12
N LEU A 116 -5.28 33.41 -6.44
CA LEU A 116 -6.17 32.25 -6.48
C LEU A 116 -6.80 32.05 -7.86
N ARG A 117 -7.18 33.13 -8.56
CA ARG A 117 -7.77 33.06 -9.89
C ARG A 117 -6.77 32.61 -10.95
N ASP A 118 -5.55 33.10 -10.86
CA ASP A 118 -4.52 32.88 -11.88
C ASP A 118 -3.71 31.61 -11.62
N GLY A 119 -3.62 31.13 -10.36
CA GLY A 119 -2.79 30.01 -9.95
C GLY A 119 -3.56 28.74 -9.55
N TYR A 120 -4.89 28.72 -9.63
CA TYR A 120 -5.69 27.56 -9.29
C TYR A 120 -6.51 27.07 -10.49
N GLY A 121 -6.53 25.77 -10.70
CA GLY A 121 -7.37 25.16 -11.74
C GLY A 121 -6.60 24.77 -12.99
N ASN A 122 -5.26 24.88 -13.00
CA ASN A 122 -4.41 24.51 -14.13
C ASN A 122 -3.36 23.43 -13.81
N HIS A 123 -3.31 22.93 -12.58
CA HIS A 123 -2.41 21.84 -12.22
C HIS A 123 -2.88 20.48 -12.74
N VAL A 124 -1.94 19.65 -13.10
CA VAL A 124 -2.12 18.23 -13.47
C VAL A 124 -1.11 17.38 -12.75
N ALA A 125 -1.50 16.15 -12.40
CA ALA A 125 -0.58 15.18 -11.82
C ALA A 125 -0.95 13.76 -12.25
N MET A 126 0.07 12.97 -12.43
CA MET A 126 -0.02 11.52 -12.60
C MET A 126 0.69 10.82 -11.47
N GLY A 127 0.16 9.67 -11.06
CA GLY A 127 0.82 8.75 -10.16
C GLY A 127 0.97 7.39 -10.79
N GLY A 128 1.75 6.54 -10.16
CA GLY A 128 1.91 5.15 -10.55
C GLY A 128 2.15 4.28 -9.33
N LEU A 129 1.63 3.08 -9.38
CA LEU A 129 1.89 2.03 -8.41
C LEU A 129 2.81 1.01 -9.04
N VAL A 130 3.97 0.77 -8.44
CA VAL A 130 4.95 -0.21 -8.88
C VAL A 130 4.96 -1.37 -7.91
N GLU A 131 4.95 -2.61 -8.43
CA GLU A 131 5.04 -3.81 -7.61
C GLU A 131 6.36 -3.89 -6.87
N GLN A 132 6.30 -4.22 -5.59
CA GLN A 132 7.42 -4.74 -4.83
C GLN A 132 7.32 -6.28 -4.76
N LEU A 133 8.43 -6.97 -5.07
CA LEU A 133 8.52 -8.41 -4.86
C LEU A 133 8.67 -8.74 -3.37
N PRO A 134 8.16 -9.90 -2.92
CA PRO A 134 8.32 -10.34 -1.55
C PRO A 134 9.79 -10.62 -1.23
N ASP A 135 10.27 -10.07 -0.11
CA ASP A 135 11.59 -10.27 0.45
C ASP A 135 11.44 -10.59 1.95
N ALA A 136 12.03 -11.69 2.40
CA ALA A 136 11.95 -12.11 3.80
C ALA A 136 12.63 -11.11 4.76
N GLU A 137 13.60 -10.32 4.29
CA GLU A 137 14.25 -9.27 5.07
C GLU A 137 13.36 -8.03 5.26
N SER A 138 12.37 -7.84 4.38
CA SER A 138 11.31 -6.85 4.60
C SER A 138 10.27 -7.43 5.54
N ARG A 139 10.20 -6.89 6.77
CA ARG A 139 9.41 -7.54 7.84
C ARG A 139 8.83 -6.59 8.87
N VAL A 140 7.82 -7.05 9.56
CA VAL A 140 7.25 -6.44 10.77
C VAL A 140 7.65 -7.29 11.97
N THR A 141 8.34 -6.67 12.92
CA THR A 141 8.73 -7.29 14.20
C THR A 141 8.20 -6.47 15.37
N LEU A 142 8.41 -6.95 16.59
CA LEU A 142 8.13 -6.18 17.79
C LEU A 142 9.35 -5.35 18.19
N ALA A 143 9.14 -4.08 18.53
CA ALA A 143 10.22 -3.21 18.98
C ALA A 143 10.68 -3.59 20.41
N ASP A 144 12.01 -3.64 20.63
CA ASP A 144 12.59 -3.95 21.94
C ASP A 144 12.66 -2.72 22.86
N ASP A 145 12.61 -1.52 22.28
CA ASP A 145 12.95 -0.24 22.91
C ASP A 145 11.75 0.70 23.09
N ARG A 146 10.57 0.34 22.53
CA ARG A 146 9.36 1.19 22.57
C ARG A 146 8.10 0.39 22.79
N THR A 147 7.19 0.97 23.57
CA THR A 147 5.86 0.41 23.84
C THR A 147 4.77 1.44 23.56
N ASP A 148 3.55 0.92 23.33
CA ASP A 148 2.34 1.75 23.30
C ASP A 148 1.90 2.17 24.71
N ASP A 149 0.82 2.97 24.79
CA ASP A 149 0.26 3.48 26.06
C ASP A 149 -0.25 2.36 27.00
N ARG A 150 -0.32 1.12 26.53
CA ARG A 150 -0.71 -0.07 27.32
C ARG A 150 0.47 -0.91 27.75
N GLY A 151 1.68 -0.51 27.36
CA GLY A 151 2.91 -1.22 27.66
C GLY A 151 3.25 -2.38 26.71
N ASN A 152 2.53 -2.54 25.59
CA ASN A 152 2.86 -3.54 24.59
C ASN A 152 3.90 -3.01 23.60
N PRO A 153 4.87 -3.83 23.14
CA PRO A 153 5.77 -3.46 22.08
C PRO A 153 5.06 -2.89 20.84
N VAL A 154 5.54 -1.77 20.31
CA VAL A 154 5.04 -1.24 19.03
C VAL A 154 5.62 -2.03 17.84
N PRO A 155 4.98 -2.01 16.67
CA PRO A 155 5.55 -2.66 15.50
C PRO A 155 6.81 -1.92 15.06
N ARG A 156 7.84 -2.66 14.67
CA ARG A 156 9.01 -2.19 13.92
C ARG A 156 8.89 -2.72 12.51
N VAL A 157 8.88 -1.83 11.52
CA VAL A 157 8.86 -2.19 10.10
C VAL A 157 10.27 -2.00 9.56
N GLU A 158 10.88 -3.08 9.12
CA GLU A 158 12.11 -3.10 8.33
C GLU A 158 11.68 -3.31 6.87
N TRP A 159 11.99 -2.33 6.03
CA TRP A 159 11.52 -2.31 4.66
C TRP A 159 12.67 -1.98 3.71
N SER A 160 12.96 -2.90 2.81
CA SER A 160 13.94 -2.75 1.74
C SER A 160 13.26 -2.83 0.38
N VAL A 161 13.76 -2.06 -0.56
CA VAL A 161 13.27 -2.02 -1.94
C VAL A 161 14.39 -2.50 -2.86
N GLY A 162 14.10 -3.50 -3.69
CA GLY A 162 15.06 -4.03 -4.65
C GLY A 162 15.23 -3.15 -5.89
N ASP A 163 16.41 -3.23 -6.53
CA ASP A 163 16.80 -2.43 -7.70
C ASP A 163 15.77 -2.51 -8.83
N ARG A 164 15.21 -3.69 -9.10
CA ARG A 164 14.18 -3.88 -10.15
C ARG A 164 12.97 -2.95 -9.97
N ALA A 165 12.52 -2.74 -8.74
CA ALA A 165 11.39 -1.86 -8.47
C ALA A 165 11.80 -0.38 -8.60
N LEU A 166 13.03 -0.03 -8.20
CA LEU A 166 13.58 1.32 -8.37
C LEU A 166 13.75 1.69 -9.85
N ASP A 167 14.33 0.80 -10.67
CA ASP A 167 14.45 0.97 -12.12
C ASP A 167 13.08 1.12 -12.79
N THR A 168 12.07 0.41 -12.27
CA THR A 168 10.69 0.51 -12.77
C THR A 168 10.05 1.86 -12.43
N ILE A 169 10.38 2.46 -11.28
CA ILE A 169 9.93 3.83 -10.94
C ILE A 169 10.48 4.83 -11.97
N GLU A 170 11.77 4.73 -12.33
CA GLU A 170 12.37 5.60 -13.35
C GLU A 170 11.63 5.50 -14.67
N ARG A 171 11.38 4.27 -15.15
CA ARG A 171 10.61 4.03 -16.38
C ARG A 171 9.18 4.56 -16.29
N ALA A 172 8.48 4.35 -15.20
CA ALA A 172 7.13 4.86 -15.01
C ALA A 172 7.11 6.39 -15.07
N ASN A 173 8.09 7.04 -14.46
CA ASN A 173 8.25 8.49 -14.49
C ASN A 173 8.56 9.02 -15.90
N GLU A 174 9.42 8.36 -16.68
CA GLU A 174 9.68 8.74 -18.07
C GLU A 174 8.39 8.74 -18.91
N ILE A 175 7.54 7.71 -18.74
CA ILE A 175 6.26 7.62 -19.43
C ILE A 175 5.31 8.72 -18.96
N GLN A 176 5.22 8.98 -17.64
CA GLN A 176 4.37 10.04 -17.09
C GLN A 176 4.79 11.42 -17.61
N VAL A 177 6.09 11.72 -17.59
CA VAL A 177 6.62 12.98 -18.15
C VAL A 177 6.27 13.12 -19.62
N SER A 178 6.50 12.06 -20.43
CA SER A 178 6.16 12.07 -21.86
C SER A 178 4.67 12.33 -22.10
N ILE A 179 3.78 11.74 -21.32
CA ILE A 179 2.33 11.97 -21.41
C ILE A 179 1.98 13.43 -21.04
N LEU A 180 2.56 13.96 -19.96
CA LEU A 180 2.31 15.34 -19.52
C LEU A 180 2.81 16.35 -20.56
N GLU A 181 3.99 16.14 -21.12
CA GLU A 181 4.55 16.98 -22.19
C GLU A 181 3.69 16.95 -23.48
N GLU A 182 3.20 15.77 -23.88
CA GLU A 182 2.28 15.63 -25.03
C GLU A 182 0.94 16.32 -24.79
N LEU A 183 0.51 16.45 -23.54
CA LEU A 183 -0.65 17.25 -23.14
C LEU A 183 -0.36 18.76 -23.13
N GLY A 184 0.89 19.17 -23.30
CA GLY A 184 1.33 20.55 -23.27
C GLY A 184 1.58 21.08 -21.85
N ALA A 185 1.77 20.21 -20.86
CA ALA A 185 2.09 20.61 -19.51
C ALA A 185 3.54 21.08 -19.37
N ASP A 186 3.74 22.12 -18.57
CA ASP A 186 5.05 22.47 -18.02
C ASP A 186 5.31 21.61 -16.78
N VAL A 187 6.17 20.58 -16.92
CA VAL A 187 6.44 19.60 -15.87
C VAL A 187 7.31 20.24 -14.78
N GLU A 188 6.79 20.35 -13.58
CA GLU A 188 7.43 21.04 -12.46
C GLU A 188 8.11 20.11 -11.46
N TRP A 189 7.64 18.85 -11.36
CA TRP A 189 8.19 17.87 -10.43
C TRP A 189 8.08 16.44 -10.94
N VAL A 190 9.03 15.61 -10.52
CA VAL A 190 9.05 14.16 -10.73
C VAL A 190 9.49 13.49 -9.42
N ALA A 191 8.70 12.55 -8.92
CA ALA A 191 9.03 11.75 -7.75
C ALA A 191 9.82 10.51 -8.18
N GLY A 192 11.14 10.61 -8.26
CA GLY A 192 12.03 9.51 -8.61
C GLY A 192 12.28 8.53 -7.47
N PRO A 193 13.18 7.53 -7.68
CA PRO A 193 13.48 6.49 -6.69
C PRO A 193 13.87 7.02 -5.31
N ASP A 194 14.63 8.12 -5.26
CA ASP A 194 15.06 8.76 -4.00
C ASP A 194 13.92 9.45 -3.23
N ALA A 195 12.83 9.76 -3.92
CA ALA A 195 11.65 10.42 -3.35
C ALA A 195 10.44 9.47 -3.22
N THR A 196 10.62 8.18 -3.57
CA THR A 196 9.54 7.20 -3.45
C THR A 196 9.19 6.96 -1.98
N GLY A 197 7.93 6.72 -1.75
CA GLY A 197 7.40 6.39 -0.42
C GLY A 197 6.35 5.29 -0.51
N PRO A 198 5.83 4.85 0.63
CA PRO A 198 4.79 3.83 0.68
C PRO A 198 3.48 4.37 0.10
N ALA A 199 2.77 3.52 -0.64
CA ALA A 199 1.39 3.78 -1.06
C ALA A 199 0.37 3.38 0.02
N TYR A 200 0.84 2.89 1.18
CA TYR A 200 0.03 2.39 2.30
C TYR A 200 -0.81 1.16 1.95
N HIS A 201 -0.32 0.37 1.03
CA HIS A 201 -0.89 -0.92 0.62
C HIS A 201 -0.14 -2.08 1.27
N HIS A 202 -0.08 -2.10 2.60
CA HIS A 202 0.70 -3.08 3.36
C HIS A 202 0.20 -4.51 3.13
N MET A 203 1.09 -5.42 2.71
CA MET A 203 0.78 -6.79 2.29
C MET A 203 1.82 -7.79 2.76
N GLY A 204 1.50 -9.09 2.70
CA GLY A 204 2.45 -10.20 2.72
C GLY A 204 2.78 -10.80 4.09
N THR A 205 2.59 -10.08 5.17
CA THR A 205 3.10 -10.39 6.52
C THR A 205 2.46 -11.59 7.23
N THR A 206 1.48 -12.21 6.62
CA THR A 206 0.90 -13.51 6.99
C THR A 206 0.54 -14.29 5.73
N ARG A 207 1.49 -14.33 4.77
CA ARG A 207 1.31 -14.82 3.41
C ARG A 207 0.64 -16.18 3.33
N MET A 208 -0.21 -16.37 2.31
CA MET A 208 -0.81 -17.66 2.05
C MET A 208 0.16 -18.59 1.30
N SER A 209 0.08 -19.88 1.62
CA SER A 209 0.77 -20.95 0.92
C SER A 209 -0.03 -22.26 1.04
N ALA A 210 0.11 -23.14 0.07
CA ALA A 210 -0.39 -24.53 0.19
C ALA A 210 0.49 -25.37 1.15
N ASP A 211 1.72 -24.94 1.38
CA ASP A 211 2.68 -25.57 2.28
C ASP A 211 2.72 -24.80 3.61
N SER A 212 2.41 -25.50 4.71
CA SER A 212 2.42 -24.92 6.06
C SER A 212 3.80 -24.46 6.54
N GLU A 213 4.89 -24.94 5.93
CA GLU A 213 6.23 -24.49 6.23
C GLU A 213 6.65 -23.24 5.43
N ALA A 214 5.87 -22.86 4.39
CA ALA A 214 6.16 -21.75 3.50
C ALA A 214 5.18 -20.58 3.62
N GLY A 215 4.22 -20.64 4.54
CA GLY A 215 3.25 -19.57 4.77
C GLY A 215 2.54 -19.68 6.12
N VAL A 216 1.65 -18.74 6.36
CA VAL A 216 0.90 -18.63 7.64
C VAL A 216 -0.53 -19.10 7.50
N VAL A 217 -1.14 -18.89 6.32
CA VAL A 217 -2.53 -19.29 6.04
C VAL A 217 -2.62 -20.13 4.79
N ASP A 218 -3.66 -20.96 4.72
CA ASP A 218 -4.05 -21.72 3.54
C ASP A 218 -4.81 -20.90 2.50
N ALA A 219 -5.29 -21.53 1.44
CA ALA A 219 -6.03 -20.88 0.37
C ALA A 219 -7.38 -20.28 0.79
N ASP A 220 -7.93 -20.69 1.92
CA ASP A 220 -9.18 -20.18 2.49
C ASP A 220 -8.94 -19.14 3.59
N CYS A 221 -7.67 -18.65 3.67
CA CYS A 221 -7.20 -17.68 4.66
C CYS A 221 -7.27 -18.19 6.11
N ARG A 222 -7.40 -19.50 6.33
CA ARG A 222 -7.33 -20.12 7.64
C ARG A 222 -5.86 -20.36 7.99
N THR A 223 -5.48 -20.08 9.24
CA THR A 223 -4.11 -20.33 9.73
C THR A 223 -3.80 -21.83 9.74
N HIS A 224 -2.58 -22.20 9.34
CA HIS A 224 -2.17 -23.62 9.35
C HIS A 224 -2.11 -24.22 10.76
N ASP A 225 -1.79 -23.41 11.76
CA ASP A 225 -1.58 -23.86 13.15
C ASP A 225 -2.86 -23.97 13.98
N LEU A 226 -3.96 -23.35 13.57
CA LEU A 226 -5.19 -23.23 14.34
C LEU A 226 -6.40 -23.58 13.48
N GLU A 227 -7.25 -24.45 13.99
CA GLU A 227 -8.45 -24.94 13.29
C GLU A 227 -9.56 -23.90 13.20
N ASN A 228 -9.53 -22.84 14.05
CA ASN A 228 -10.59 -21.87 14.21
C ASN A 228 -10.15 -20.39 14.10
N CYS A 229 -9.06 -20.13 13.37
CA CYS A 229 -8.56 -18.77 13.18
C CYS A 229 -8.33 -18.45 11.69
N TRP A 230 -8.91 -17.36 11.22
CA TRP A 230 -8.80 -16.84 9.85
C TRP A 230 -8.22 -15.44 9.84
N ILE A 231 -7.57 -15.07 8.73
CA ILE A 231 -7.02 -13.73 8.52
C ILE A 231 -7.70 -13.09 7.30
N ALA A 232 -8.40 -11.98 7.51
CA ALA A 232 -9.13 -11.25 6.48
C ALA A 232 -8.46 -9.88 6.22
N SER A 233 -7.32 -9.88 5.53
CA SER A 233 -6.58 -8.67 5.17
C SER A 233 -5.61 -8.93 4.03
N SER A 234 -4.98 -7.87 3.50
CA SER A 234 -3.87 -7.97 2.53
C SER A 234 -2.61 -8.63 3.08
N SER A 235 -2.48 -8.81 4.40
CA SER A 235 -1.35 -9.54 4.97
C SER A 235 -1.20 -10.96 4.43
N VAL A 236 -2.29 -11.57 3.93
CA VAL A 236 -2.27 -12.93 3.35
C VAL A 236 -1.75 -13.01 1.91
N PHE A 237 -1.49 -11.89 1.25
CA PHE A 237 -1.07 -11.88 -0.15
C PHE A 237 0.33 -12.48 -0.31
N PRO A 238 0.54 -13.43 -1.25
CA PRO A 238 1.87 -13.98 -1.53
C PRO A 238 2.73 -13.06 -2.40
N THR A 239 2.11 -12.17 -3.20
CA THR A 239 2.73 -11.15 -4.05
C THR A 239 1.87 -9.90 -4.07
N ALA A 240 2.47 -8.74 -4.36
CA ALA A 240 1.76 -7.46 -4.39
C ALA A 240 0.95 -7.25 -5.69
N GLY A 241 1.53 -7.58 -6.86
CA GLY A 241 1.02 -7.09 -8.14
C GLY A 241 1.11 -5.57 -8.24
N ALA A 242 0.52 -4.98 -9.27
CA ALA A 242 0.53 -3.52 -9.49
C ALA A 242 -0.82 -2.84 -9.19
N MET A 243 -1.85 -3.61 -8.82
CA MET A 243 -3.21 -3.09 -8.65
C MET A 243 -3.53 -2.79 -7.18
N ASN A 244 -4.37 -1.76 -6.96
CA ASN A 244 -4.87 -1.45 -5.61
C ASN A 244 -5.49 -2.69 -4.95
N PRO A 245 -5.13 -3.07 -3.72
CA PRO A 245 -5.41 -4.39 -3.16
C PRO A 245 -6.85 -4.58 -2.66
N THR A 246 -7.64 -3.52 -2.50
CA THR A 246 -8.92 -3.55 -1.77
C THR A 246 -9.94 -4.52 -2.36
N LEU A 247 -10.06 -4.61 -3.70
CA LEU A 247 -10.99 -5.54 -4.33
C LEU A 247 -10.62 -7.01 -4.06
N THR A 248 -9.33 -7.33 -4.13
CA THR A 248 -8.80 -8.66 -3.83
C THR A 248 -8.97 -9.00 -2.34
N ILE A 249 -8.74 -8.03 -1.43
CA ILE A 249 -9.02 -8.20 0.01
C ILE A 249 -10.49 -8.58 0.22
N ALA A 250 -11.41 -7.85 -0.41
CA ALA A 250 -12.85 -8.12 -0.28
C ALA A 250 -13.23 -9.50 -0.83
N ALA A 251 -12.66 -9.91 -1.96
CA ALA A 251 -12.90 -11.24 -2.56
C ALA A 251 -12.39 -12.37 -1.65
N LEU A 252 -11.18 -12.23 -1.10
CA LEU A 252 -10.62 -13.21 -0.16
C LEU A 252 -11.40 -13.24 1.17
N ALA A 253 -11.86 -12.10 1.67
CA ALA A 253 -12.70 -12.05 2.87
C ALA A 253 -14.04 -12.78 2.67
N LEU A 254 -14.66 -12.68 1.48
CA LEU A 254 -15.87 -13.44 1.14
C LEU A 254 -15.58 -14.95 1.10
N ARG A 255 -14.45 -15.34 0.51
CA ARG A 255 -14.02 -16.74 0.48
C ARG A 255 -13.77 -17.29 1.89
N ALA A 256 -13.04 -16.56 2.72
CA ALA A 256 -12.83 -16.92 4.12
C ALA A 256 -14.14 -17.05 4.90
N ALA A 257 -15.12 -16.17 4.65
CA ALA A 257 -16.44 -16.24 5.29
C ALA A 257 -17.23 -17.50 4.93
N GLU A 258 -17.04 -18.05 3.72
CA GLU A 258 -17.64 -19.33 3.34
C GLU A 258 -17.02 -20.49 4.15
N ASP A 259 -15.68 -20.53 4.30
CA ASP A 259 -14.99 -21.54 5.09
C ASP A 259 -15.32 -21.44 6.59
N VAL A 260 -15.38 -20.22 7.15
CA VAL A 260 -15.85 -19.98 8.53
C VAL A 260 -17.26 -20.53 8.75
N ARG A 261 -18.19 -20.26 7.82
CA ARG A 261 -19.57 -20.77 7.93
C ARG A 261 -19.61 -22.32 7.91
N ASP A 262 -18.79 -22.93 7.07
CA ASP A 262 -18.79 -24.39 6.91
C ASP A 262 -18.06 -25.10 8.07
N ALA A 263 -17.23 -24.38 8.83
CA ALA A 263 -16.55 -24.85 10.02
C ALA A 263 -17.38 -24.71 11.32
N LEU A 264 -18.44 -23.90 11.35
CA LEU A 264 -19.36 -23.70 12.47
C LEU A 264 -20.59 -24.60 12.39
#